data_d21c012fc6e07915e29b66a5ced7f7be
#
_entry.id   d21c012fc6e07915e29b66a5ced7f7be
#
_cell.length_a   1.000
_cell.length_b   1.000
_cell.length_c   1.000
_cell.angle_alpha   90.00
_cell.angle_beta   90.00
_cell.angle_gamma   90.00
#
_symmetry.space_group_name_H-M   'P 1'
#
loop_
_entity.id
_entity.type
_entity.pdbx_description
1 polymer ?
#
loop_
_entity_poly.entity_id
_entity_poly.type
_entity_poly.pdbx_seq_one_letter_code
_entity_poly.pdbx_strand_id
1 'polypeptide(L)'
;MTASEQITAEVTSWPGVTAGPGRRGEFAFRVGRKEIGHLHGDRAAHFGFPKTVWHELFDVGRIGYHPVFPGKPGFGARAIRTEDDVRDVIALMRLNYDRVVDREAAA
;
A
#
# COMPACT_ATOMS: atom_id res chain seq x y z
N MET A 1 4.04 -3.74 -19.44
CA MET A 1 3.06 -3.80 -18.34
C MET A 1 2.84 -2.41 -17.79
N THR A 2 1.61 -2.06 -17.47
CA THR A 2 1.31 -0.82 -16.76
C THR A 2 1.83 -0.89 -15.32
N ALA A 3 1.88 0.26 -14.64
CA ALA A 3 2.30 0.30 -13.24
C ALA A 3 1.40 -0.59 -12.37
N SER A 4 0.08 -0.48 -12.54
CA SER A 4 -0.86 -1.31 -11.77
C SER A 4 -0.71 -2.80 -12.07
N GLU A 5 -0.44 -3.19 -13.31
CA GLU A 5 -0.17 -4.58 -13.67
C GLU A 5 1.10 -5.11 -13.03
N GLN A 6 2.17 -4.33 -13.03
CA GLN A 6 3.44 -4.71 -12.40
C GLN A 6 3.28 -4.92 -10.91
N ILE A 7 2.64 -3.95 -10.24
CA ILE A 7 2.40 -4.00 -8.80
C ILE A 7 1.52 -5.20 -8.45
N THR A 8 0.44 -5.40 -9.21
CA THR A 8 -0.49 -6.50 -8.97
C THR A 8 0.20 -7.85 -9.14
N ALA A 9 0.99 -8.02 -10.19
CA ALA A 9 1.69 -9.28 -10.44
C ALA A 9 2.63 -9.63 -9.28
N GLU A 10 3.38 -8.67 -8.77
CA GLU A 10 4.31 -8.89 -7.67
C GLU A 10 3.58 -9.16 -6.36
N VAL A 11 2.66 -8.28 -5.98
CA VAL A 11 2.01 -8.34 -4.67
C VAL A 11 1.11 -9.58 -4.54
N THR A 12 0.42 -9.97 -5.61
CA THR A 12 -0.42 -11.18 -5.58
C THR A 12 0.38 -12.47 -5.62
N SER A 13 1.68 -12.40 -5.90
CA SER A 13 2.57 -13.57 -5.79
C SER A 13 2.92 -13.92 -4.35
N TRP A 14 2.71 -13.01 -3.40
CA TRP A 14 3.02 -13.26 -2.00
C TRP A 14 1.97 -14.18 -1.37
N PRO A 15 2.39 -15.15 -0.55
CA PRO A 15 1.44 -16.10 0.06
C PRO A 15 0.32 -15.40 0.84
N GLY A 16 -0.92 -15.80 0.55
CA GLY A 16 -2.09 -15.32 1.26
C GLY A 16 -2.66 -14.00 0.76
N VAL A 17 -2.04 -13.35 -0.22
CA VAL A 17 -2.56 -12.09 -0.76
C VAL A 17 -3.70 -12.37 -1.74
N THR A 18 -4.80 -11.66 -1.54
CA THR A 18 -5.90 -11.58 -2.51
C THR A 18 -6.05 -10.13 -2.96
N ALA A 19 -6.57 -9.94 -4.17
CA ALA A 19 -6.75 -8.61 -4.74
C ALA A 19 -8.10 -8.52 -5.45
N GLY A 20 -8.70 -7.35 -5.40
CA GLY A 20 -9.97 -7.11 -6.08
C GLY A 20 -10.47 -5.69 -5.89
N PRO A 21 -11.53 -5.32 -6.63
CA PRO A 21 -12.10 -3.98 -6.54
C PRO A 21 -12.72 -3.72 -5.16
N GLY A 22 -12.51 -2.51 -4.65
CA GLY A 22 -13.19 -2.03 -3.47
C GLY A 22 -14.48 -1.29 -3.79
N ARG A 23 -15.13 -0.76 -2.76
CA ARG A 23 -16.45 -0.12 -2.89
C ARG A 23 -16.41 1.22 -3.61
N ARG A 24 -15.23 1.86 -3.70
CA ARG A 24 -15.06 3.20 -4.26
C ARG A 24 -14.30 3.18 -5.58
N GLY A 25 -14.19 2.01 -6.21
CA GLY A 25 -13.47 1.86 -7.47
C GLY A 25 -11.97 1.68 -7.33
N GLU A 26 -11.45 1.64 -6.10
CA GLU A 26 -10.05 1.31 -5.87
C GLU A 26 -9.80 -0.19 -6.08
N PHE A 27 -8.54 -0.55 -6.35
CA PHE A 27 -8.12 -1.94 -6.45
C PHE A 27 -7.30 -2.29 -5.21
N ALA A 28 -7.85 -3.11 -4.32
CA ALA A 28 -7.29 -3.35 -3.00
C ALA A 28 -6.60 -4.70 -2.89
N PHE A 29 -5.52 -4.72 -2.10
CA PHE A 29 -4.76 -5.94 -1.78
C PHE A 29 -4.95 -6.26 -0.30
N ARG A 30 -5.26 -7.52 0.01
CA ARG A 30 -5.59 -7.97 1.36
C ARG A 30 -4.85 -9.24 1.73
N VAL A 31 -4.55 -9.36 3.02
CA VAL A 31 -4.13 -10.62 3.65
C VAL A 31 -5.24 -10.96 4.65
N GLY A 32 -6.03 -11.98 4.36
CA GLY A 32 -7.26 -12.25 5.11
C GLY A 32 -8.22 -11.07 4.96
N ARG A 33 -8.58 -10.45 6.09
CA ARG A 33 -9.46 -9.27 6.11
C ARG A 33 -8.70 -7.95 6.16
N LYS A 34 -7.37 -7.99 6.26
CA LYS A 34 -6.56 -6.79 6.41
C LYS A 34 -6.09 -6.28 5.06
N GLU A 35 -6.42 -5.04 4.76
CA GLU A 35 -5.89 -4.38 3.58
C GLU A 35 -4.44 -3.98 3.83
N ILE A 36 -3.57 -4.26 2.86
CA ILE A 36 -2.17 -3.85 2.91
C ILE A 36 -1.89 -2.61 2.04
N GLY A 37 -2.86 -2.24 1.23
CA GLY A 37 -2.83 -1.05 0.39
C GLY A 37 -3.80 -1.18 -0.78
N HIS A 38 -4.04 -0.07 -1.48
CA HIS A 38 -4.86 -0.10 -2.69
C HIS A 38 -4.34 0.88 -3.72
N LEU A 39 -4.67 0.61 -4.98
CA LEU A 39 -4.29 1.42 -6.12
C LEU A 39 -5.46 2.23 -6.65
N HIS A 40 -5.18 3.44 -7.10
CA HIS A 40 -6.06 4.25 -7.92
C HIS A 40 -5.46 4.31 -9.33
N GLY A 41 -5.79 3.32 -10.15
CA GLY A 41 -5.22 3.14 -11.48
C GLY A 41 -3.69 3.02 -11.41
N ASP A 42 -3.03 3.64 -12.37
CA ASP A 42 -1.56 3.61 -12.49
C ASP A 42 -0.88 4.81 -11.81
N ARG A 43 -1.65 5.67 -11.12
CA ARG A 43 -1.17 6.99 -10.70
C ARG A 43 -0.85 7.12 -9.22
N ALA A 44 -1.52 6.36 -8.38
CA ALA A 44 -1.34 6.50 -6.94
C ALA A 44 -1.64 5.21 -6.20
N ALA A 45 -0.95 5.03 -5.07
CA ALA A 45 -1.25 3.99 -4.10
C ALA A 45 -1.59 4.65 -2.76
N HIS A 46 -2.54 4.08 -2.05
CA HIS A 46 -2.94 4.54 -0.72
C HIS A 46 -2.73 3.44 0.30
N PHE A 47 -2.37 3.84 1.52
CA PHE A 47 -1.99 2.93 2.59
C PHE A 47 -2.53 3.39 3.92
N GLY A 48 -2.77 2.44 4.82
CA GLY A 48 -2.84 2.70 6.24
C GLY A 48 -1.58 2.14 6.90
N PHE A 49 -0.97 2.93 7.80
CA PHE A 49 0.20 2.51 8.58
C PHE A 49 -0.03 2.84 10.06
N PRO A 50 0.59 2.09 10.98
CA PRO A 50 0.69 2.56 12.36
C PRO A 50 1.35 3.94 12.39
N LYS A 51 0.93 4.80 13.29
CA LYS A 51 1.38 6.21 13.31
C LYS A 51 2.89 6.36 13.37
N THR A 52 3.58 5.52 14.14
CA THR A 52 5.05 5.55 14.22
C THR A 52 5.70 5.28 12.86
N VAL A 53 5.24 4.25 12.16
CA VAL A 53 5.72 3.91 10.82
C VAL A 53 5.37 5.03 9.84
N TRP A 54 4.14 5.55 9.93
CA TRP A 54 3.70 6.66 9.09
C TRP A 54 4.62 7.86 9.20
N HIS A 55 4.97 8.28 10.43
CA HIS A 55 5.87 9.42 10.65
C HIS A 55 7.26 9.18 10.05
N GLU A 56 7.81 7.99 10.21
CA GLU A 56 9.11 7.65 9.61
C GLU A 56 9.10 7.77 8.09
N LEU A 57 8.04 7.24 7.45
CA LEU A 57 7.91 7.28 6.00
C LEU A 57 7.63 8.70 5.49
N PHE A 58 6.81 9.45 6.21
CA PHE A 58 6.47 10.82 5.85
C PHE A 58 7.69 11.73 5.97
N ASP A 59 8.46 11.60 7.04
CA ASP A 59 9.62 12.45 7.31
C ASP A 59 10.71 12.31 6.25
N VAL A 60 10.84 11.14 5.64
CA VAL A 60 11.81 10.91 4.55
C VAL A 60 11.19 11.08 3.16
N GLY A 61 9.94 11.53 3.08
CA GLY A 61 9.29 11.85 1.81
C GLY A 61 8.80 10.66 1.00
N ARG A 62 8.68 9.48 1.61
CA ARG A 62 8.22 8.29 0.89
C ARG A 62 6.70 8.24 0.73
N ILE A 63 5.96 8.90 1.59
CA ILE A 63 4.51 9.07 1.49
C ILE A 63 4.11 10.50 1.77
N GLY A 64 2.97 10.92 1.26
CA GLY A 64 2.31 12.18 1.60
C GLY A 64 0.99 11.91 2.30
N TYR A 65 0.25 12.97 2.58
CA TYR A 65 -1.09 12.84 3.16
C TYR A 65 -2.05 12.19 2.18
N HIS A 66 -2.96 11.40 2.72
CA HIS A 66 -4.08 10.88 1.93
C HIS A 66 -4.99 12.04 1.51
N PRO A 67 -5.41 12.13 0.23
CA PRO A 67 -6.19 13.28 -0.26
C PRO A 67 -7.52 13.49 0.48
N VAL A 68 -8.14 12.43 0.98
CA VAL A 68 -9.41 12.51 1.71
C VAL A 68 -9.18 12.84 3.19
N PHE A 69 -7.96 12.61 3.69
CA PHE A 69 -7.61 12.85 5.09
C PHE A 69 -6.36 13.72 5.20
N PRO A 70 -6.39 14.97 4.65
CA PRO A 70 -5.22 15.83 4.71
C PRO A 70 -4.88 16.19 6.16
N GLY A 71 -3.59 16.16 6.47
CA GLY A 71 -3.12 16.45 7.82
C GLY A 71 -3.31 15.33 8.84
N LYS A 72 -3.79 14.15 8.42
CA LYS A 72 -4.11 13.07 9.35
C LYS A 72 -3.07 11.95 9.29
N PRO A 73 -2.25 11.76 10.35
CA PRO A 73 -1.29 10.65 10.41
C PRO A 73 -1.99 9.29 10.38
N GLY A 74 -1.32 8.30 9.78
CA GLY A 74 -1.85 6.94 9.66
C GLY A 74 -2.37 6.63 8.26
N PHE A 75 -2.87 7.63 7.54
CA PHE A 75 -3.29 7.48 6.14
C PHE A 75 -2.26 8.12 5.24
N GLY A 76 -1.79 7.39 4.24
CA GLY A 76 -0.74 7.86 3.35
C GLY A 76 -1.03 7.63 1.88
N ALA A 77 -0.42 8.45 1.04
CA ALA A 77 -0.49 8.33 -0.41
C ALA A 77 0.92 8.37 -1.00
N ARG A 78 1.12 7.58 -2.04
CA ARG A 78 2.34 7.59 -2.84
C ARG A 78 1.97 7.78 -4.31
N ALA A 79 2.43 8.87 -4.91
CA ALA A 79 2.27 9.09 -6.34
C ALA A 79 3.14 8.11 -7.13
N ILE A 80 2.63 7.63 -8.25
CA ILE A 80 3.34 6.71 -9.14
C ILE A 80 3.59 7.44 -10.45
N ARG A 81 4.85 7.80 -10.70
CA ARG A 81 5.27 8.52 -11.91
C ARG A 81 6.41 7.83 -12.64
N THR A 82 7.21 7.07 -11.93
CA THR A 82 8.44 6.44 -12.46
C THR A 82 8.50 4.97 -12.07
N GLU A 83 9.42 4.22 -12.68
CA GLU A 83 9.70 2.85 -12.29
C GLU A 83 10.21 2.77 -10.84
N ASP A 84 10.93 3.79 -10.37
CA ASP A 84 11.35 3.86 -8.96
C ASP A 84 10.14 3.96 -8.03
N ASP A 85 9.12 4.72 -8.40
CA ASP A 85 7.87 4.80 -7.64
C ASP A 85 7.17 3.44 -7.59
N VAL A 86 7.13 2.71 -8.70
CA VAL A 86 6.55 1.35 -8.75
C VAL A 86 7.27 0.44 -7.75
N ARG A 87 8.59 0.44 -7.76
CA ARG A 87 9.40 -0.36 -6.83
C ARG A 87 9.14 0.03 -5.39
N ASP A 88 9.03 1.33 -5.11
CA ASP A 88 8.78 1.79 -3.73
C ASP A 88 7.36 1.48 -3.26
N VAL A 89 6.37 1.56 -4.14
CA VAL A 89 5.00 1.13 -3.81
C VAL A 89 4.99 -0.36 -3.43
N ILE A 90 5.69 -1.20 -4.18
CA ILE A 90 5.82 -2.62 -3.86
C ILE A 90 6.48 -2.80 -2.48
N ALA A 91 7.54 -2.03 -2.20
CA ALA A 91 8.23 -2.07 -0.91
C ALA A 91 7.31 -1.64 0.24
N LEU A 92 6.49 -0.60 0.04
CA LEU A 92 5.52 -0.14 1.03
C LEU A 92 4.41 -1.18 1.27
N MET A 93 3.93 -1.83 0.21
CA MET A 93 3.00 -2.97 0.33
C MET A 93 3.62 -4.09 1.14
N ARG A 94 4.90 -4.42 0.86
CA ARG A 94 5.62 -5.49 1.55
C ARG A 94 5.79 -5.17 3.04
N LEU A 95 6.04 -3.93 3.38
CA LEU A 95 6.14 -3.49 4.77
C LEU A 95 4.84 -3.79 5.53
N ASN A 96 3.70 -3.46 4.95
CA ASN A 96 2.39 -3.78 5.54
C ASN A 96 2.11 -5.29 5.54
N TYR A 97 2.47 -5.97 4.46
CA TYR A 97 2.32 -7.43 4.37
C TYR A 97 3.06 -8.13 5.51
N ASP A 98 4.34 -7.81 5.68
CA ASP A 98 5.17 -8.41 6.73
C ASP A 98 4.60 -8.14 8.11
N ARG A 99 4.13 -6.91 8.35
CA ARG A 99 3.53 -6.52 9.62
C ARG A 99 2.27 -7.33 9.94
N VAL A 100 1.39 -7.53 8.95
CA VAL A 100 0.14 -8.29 9.12
C VAL A 100 0.45 -9.77 9.34
N VAL A 101 1.35 -10.35 8.54
CA VAL A 101 1.74 -11.75 8.65
C VAL A 101 2.41 -12.02 10.01
N ASP A 102 3.29 -11.14 10.45
CA ASP A 102 3.97 -11.28 11.75
C ASP A 102 2.96 -11.23 12.91
N ARG A 103 1.97 -10.35 12.84
CA ARG A 103 0.93 -10.27 13.86
C ARG A 103 0.07 -11.53 13.91
N GLU A 104 -0.31 -12.08 12.75
CA GLU A 104 -1.08 -13.32 12.68
C GLU A 104 -0.28 -14.50 13.22
N ALA A 105 1.01 -14.56 12.93
CA ALA A 105 1.89 -15.62 13.42
C ALA A 105 2.09 -15.55 14.95
N ALA A 106 2.00 -14.33 15.52
CA ALA A 106 2.16 -14.11 16.96
C ALA A 106 0.87 -14.33 17.75
N ALA A 107 -0.26 -14.39 17.06
CA ALA A 107 -1.57 -14.53 17.71
C ALA A 107 -1.82 -15.92 18.27
#